data_e5c6bbce0eb2a8de67e358699302da4d
#
_entry.id   e5c6bbce0eb2a8de67e358699302da4d
#
_cell.length_a   1.000
_cell.length_b   1.000
_cell.length_c   1.000
_cell.angle_alpha   90.00
_cell.angle_beta   90.00
_cell.angle_gamma   90.00
#
_symmetry.space_group_name_H-M   'P 1'
#
loop_
_entity.id
_entity.type
_entity.pdbx_description
1 polymer ?
#
loop_
_entity_poly.entity_id
_entity_poly.type
_entity_poly.pdbx_seq_one_letter_code
_entity_poly.pdbx_strand_id
1 'polypeptide(L)'
;MHEAVLAADLVLAPELMLTEVANALWRLQRAGQLEAYGLQQRLSRAADLFDNIEPDRTLLAGALALATHLNHPVYDCLYLVLARREVATLLSADCRLLELAKKVLP
;
A
#
# COMPACT_ATOMS: atom_id res chain seq x y z
N MET A 1 2.48 -1.45 -9.98
CA MET A 1 1.66 -1.49 -8.75
C MET A 1 2.56 -1.69 -7.56
N HIS A 2 2.32 -0.98 -6.50
CA HIS A 2 3.14 -1.08 -5.30
C HIS A 2 2.74 -2.31 -4.49
N GLU A 3 3.70 -2.84 -3.76
CA GLU A 3 3.45 -3.98 -2.91
C GLU A 3 2.75 -3.57 -1.63
N ALA A 4 1.95 -4.48 -1.08
CA ALA A 4 1.31 -4.29 0.21
C ALA A 4 2.36 -4.31 1.33
N VAL A 5 2.03 -3.66 2.44
CA VAL A 5 2.86 -3.67 3.64
C VAL A 5 2.51 -4.88 4.48
N LEU A 6 3.53 -5.64 4.87
CA LEU A 6 3.37 -6.80 5.76
C LEU A 6 3.90 -6.44 7.15
N ALA A 7 3.09 -6.66 8.17
CA ALA A 7 3.45 -6.43 9.56
C ALA A 7 2.94 -7.60 10.38
N ALA A 8 3.85 -8.45 10.86
CA ALA A 8 3.53 -9.75 11.45
C ALA A 8 2.74 -10.59 10.44
N ASP A 9 1.52 -11.02 10.76
CA ASP A 9 0.67 -11.78 9.85
C ASP A 9 -0.36 -10.91 9.14
N LEU A 10 -0.28 -9.58 9.30
CA LEU A 10 -1.25 -8.65 8.72
C LEU A 10 -0.79 -8.14 7.36
N VAL A 11 -1.74 -8.00 6.45
CA VAL A 11 -1.52 -7.40 5.14
C VAL A 11 -2.17 -6.02 5.15
N LEU A 12 -1.35 -4.99 4.99
CA LEU A 12 -1.77 -3.59 5.14
C LEU A 12 -1.47 -2.81 3.86
N ALA A 13 -2.27 -1.80 3.59
CA ALA A 13 -2.03 -0.91 2.46
C ALA A 13 -2.66 0.46 2.69
N PRO A 14 -2.11 1.53 2.07
CA PRO A 14 -2.82 2.79 2.02
C PRO A 14 -4.02 2.69 1.08
N GLU A 15 -4.97 3.56 1.25
CA GLU A 15 -6.19 3.62 0.45
C GLU A 15 -5.89 3.78 -1.05
N LEU A 16 -4.78 4.43 -1.38
CA LEU A 16 -4.30 4.58 -2.76
C LEU A 16 -4.23 3.24 -3.49
N MET A 17 -3.94 2.15 -2.79
CA MET A 17 -3.87 0.82 -3.38
C MET A 17 -5.18 0.47 -4.11
N LEU A 18 -6.32 0.82 -3.53
CA LEU A 18 -7.61 0.54 -4.16
C LEU A 18 -7.76 1.28 -5.50
N THR A 19 -7.31 2.53 -5.54
CA THR A 19 -7.34 3.31 -6.78
C THR A 19 -6.39 2.70 -7.82
N GLU A 20 -5.23 2.24 -7.40
CA GLU A 20 -4.28 1.60 -8.29
C GLU A 20 -4.83 0.30 -8.86
N VAL A 21 -5.47 -0.52 -8.02
CA VAL A 21 -6.12 -1.75 -8.47
C VAL A 21 -7.24 -1.44 -9.46
N ALA A 22 -8.08 -0.47 -9.15
CA ALA A 22 -9.16 -0.08 -10.05
C ALA A 22 -8.62 0.38 -11.40
N ASN A 23 -7.55 1.14 -11.41
CA ASN A 23 -6.92 1.58 -12.66
C ASN A 23 -6.32 0.41 -13.44
N ALA A 24 -5.71 -0.55 -12.76
CA ALA A 24 -5.18 -1.75 -13.40
C ALA A 24 -6.30 -2.58 -14.04
N LEU A 25 -7.42 -2.72 -13.35
CA LEU A 25 -8.60 -3.43 -13.90
C LEU A 25 -9.13 -2.72 -15.14
N TRP A 26 -9.20 -1.40 -15.09
CA TRP A 26 -9.63 -0.61 -16.25
C TRP A 26 -8.72 -0.84 -17.46
N ARG A 27 -7.39 -0.84 -17.23
CA ARG A 27 -6.43 -1.09 -18.32
C ARG A 27 -6.62 -2.47 -18.95
N LEU A 28 -6.84 -3.50 -18.12
CA LEU A 28 -7.04 -4.86 -18.60
C LEU A 28 -8.34 -4.97 -19.41
N GLN A 29 -9.40 -4.31 -18.95
CA GLN A 29 -10.67 -4.28 -19.70
C GLN A 29 -10.48 -3.55 -21.02
N ARG A 30 -9.80 -2.42 -21.00
CA ARG A 30 -9.56 -1.62 -22.21
C ARG A 30 -8.72 -2.40 -23.23
N ALA A 31 -7.79 -3.22 -22.77
CA ALA A 31 -6.95 -4.07 -23.63
C ALA A 31 -7.68 -5.34 -24.10
N GLY A 32 -8.92 -5.54 -23.70
CA GLY A 32 -9.70 -6.71 -24.10
C GLY A 32 -9.38 -7.97 -23.32
N GLN A 33 -8.62 -7.86 -22.22
CA GLN A 33 -8.23 -9.02 -21.41
C GLN A 33 -9.23 -9.34 -20.31
N LEU A 34 -10.11 -8.41 -19.99
CA LEU A 34 -11.20 -8.60 -19.04
C LEU A 34 -12.46 -7.96 -19.61
N GLU A 35 -13.60 -8.57 -19.30
CA GLU A 35 -14.88 -7.98 -19.63
C GLU A 35 -15.25 -6.90 -18.61
N ALA A 36 -16.04 -5.91 -19.03
CA ALA A 36 -16.54 -4.88 -18.13
C ALA A 36 -17.40 -5.47 -17.03
N TYR A 37 -18.10 -6.56 -17.34
CA TYR A 37 -18.91 -7.27 -16.36
C TYR A 37 -17.99 -7.89 -15.28
N GLY A 38 -18.35 -7.67 -14.03
CA GLY A 38 -17.61 -8.27 -12.91
C GLY A 38 -16.39 -7.51 -12.45
N LEU A 39 -16.06 -6.36 -13.05
CA LEU A 39 -14.90 -5.56 -12.60
C LEU A 39 -15.04 -5.10 -11.15
N GLN A 40 -16.23 -4.68 -10.75
CA GLN A 40 -16.46 -4.21 -9.39
C GLN A 40 -16.34 -5.34 -8.38
N GLN A 41 -16.73 -6.55 -8.72
CA GLN A 41 -16.52 -7.71 -7.85
C GLN A 41 -15.05 -8.02 -7.69
N ARG A 42 -14.27 -7.89 -8.76
CA ARG A 42 -12.82 -8.10 -8.68
C ARG A 42 -12.16 -7.07 -7.76
N LEU A 43 -12.60 -5.82 -7.84
CA LEU A 43 -12.12 -4.77 -6.95
C LEU A 43 -12.45 -5.09 -5.50
N SER A 44 -13.68 -5.52 -5.22
CA SER A 44 -14.09 -5.89 -3.86
C SER A 44 -13.27 -7.06 -3.33
N ARG A 45 -13.00 -8.06 -4.15
CA ARG A 45 -12.19 -9.21 -3.75
C ARG A 45 -10.76 -8.80 -3.46
N ALA A 46 -10.21 -7.88 -4.25
CA ALA A 46 -8.87 -7.37 -3.99
C ALA A 46 -8.82 -6.64 -2.64
N ALA A 47 -9.83 -5.82 -2.35
CA ALA A 47 -9.91 -5.11 -1.07
C ALA A 47 -9.97 -6.07 0.11
N ASP A 48 -10.68 -7.18 -0.04
CA ASP A 48 -10.86 -8.18 1.02
C ASP A 48 -9.57 -8.93 1.35
N LEU A 49 -8.55 -8.87 0.50
CA LEU A 49 -7.27 -9.49 0.78
C LEU A 49 -6.46 -8.75 1.85
N PHE A 50 -6.84 -7.53 2.17
CA PHE A 50 -6.12 -6.69 3.13
C PHE A 50 -6.82 -6.70 4.48
N ASP A 51 -6.03 -6.87 5.54
CA ASP A 51 -6.55 -6.83 6.91
C ASP A 51 -6.91 -5.41 7.31
N ASN A 52 -6.15 -4.43 6.81
CA ASN A 52 -6.45 -3.03 7.06
C ASN A 52 -6.04 -2.18 5.87
N ILE A 53 -6.91 -1.25 5.51
CA ILE A 53 -6.64 -0.25 4.48
C ILE A 53 -6.68 1.11 5.17
N GLU A 54 -5.52 1.74 5.26
CA GLU A 54 -5.38 3.01 5.98
C GLU A 54 -5.78 4.16 5.08
N PRO A 55 -6.64 5.09 5.56
CA PRO A 55 -6.98 6.27 4.79
C PRO A 55 -5.73 7.08 4.43
N ASP A 56 -5.61 7.47 3.16
CA ASP A 56 -4.46 8.25 2.71
C ASP A 56 -4.28 9.53 3.52
N ARG A 57 -5.38 10.14 3.91
CA ARG A 57 -5.37 11.39 4.67
C ARG A 57 -4.51 11.30 5.93
N THR A 58 -4.49 10.15 6.60
CA THR A 58 -3.71 9.97 7.82
C THR A 58 -2.21 9.84 7.55
N LEU A 59 -1.85 9.62 6.29
CA LEU A 59 -0.46 9.38 5.87
C LEU A 59 0.14 10.55 5.10
N LEU A 60 -0.69 11.49 4.63
CA LEU A 60 -0.24 12.50 3.67
C LEU A 60 0.84 13.43 4.18
N ALA A 61 0.73 13.91 5.42
CA ALA A 61 1.75 14.82 5.96
C ALA A 61 3.12 14.15 6.01
N GLY A 62 3.17 12.92 6.52
CA GLY A 62 4.41 12.15 6.56
C GLY A 62 4.92 11.80 5.17
N ALA A 63 4.00 11.44 4.26
CA ALA A 63 4.37 11.11 2.90
C ALA A 63 4.95 12.31 2.16
N LEU A 64 4.38 13.50 2.36
CA LEU A 64 4.90 14.71 1.74
C LEU A 64 6.30 15.05 2.28
N ALA A 65 6.50 14.94 3.59
CA ALA A 65 7.80 15.18 4.19
C ALA A 65 8.86 14.21 3.64
N LEU A 66 8.50 12.93 3.54
CA LEU A 66 9.39 11.91 3.01
C LEU A 66 9.69 12.12 1.52
N ALA A 67 8.67 12.47 0.74
CA ALA A 67 8.82 12.76 -0.68
C ALA A 67 9.79 13.91 -0.91
N THR A 68 9.68 14.95 -0.09
CA THR A 68 10.59 16.10 -0.14
C THR A 68 12.02 15.68 0.17
N HIS A 69 12.19 14.87 1.20
CA HIS A 69 13.50 14.39 1.63
C HIS A 69 14.16 13.49 0.58
N LEU A 70 13.38 12.58 -0.01
CA LEU A 70 13.88 11.61 -0.98
C LEU A 70 13.85 12.11 -2.42
N ASN A 71 13.25 13.27 -2.68
CA ASN A 71 13.00 13.75 -4.02
C ASN A 71 12.25 12.71 -4.87
N HIS A 72 11.16 12.21 -4.32
CA HIS A 72 10.39 11.11 -4.90
C HIS A 72 8.89 11.44 -4.83
N PRO A 73 8.09 10.99 -5.80
CA PRO A 73 6.64 11.26 -5.78
C PRO A 73 5.96 10.75 -4.51
N VAL A 74 4.93 11.49 -4.08
CA VAL A 74 4.20 11.22 -2.85
C VAL A 74 3.55 9.84 -2.84
N TYR A 75 3.12 9.34 -3.99
CA TYR A 75 2.37 8.09 -4.09
C TYR A 75 3.11 6.91 -3.43
N ASP A 76 4.38 6.72 -3.76
CA ASP A 76 5.18 5.64 -3.16
C ASP A 76 5.43 5.89 -1.68
N CYS A 77 5.53 7.16 -1.31
CA CYS A 77 5.81 7.54 0.08
C CYS A 77 4.66 7.22 1.02
N LEU A 78 3.42 7.10 0.51
CA LEU A 78 2.31 6.63 1.32
C LEU A 78 2.55 5.22 1.85
N TYR A 79 3.08 4.34 1.01
CA TYR A 79 3.42 2.96 1.41
C TYR A 79 4.57 2.94 2.41
N LEU A 80 5.59 3.76 2.17
CA LEU A 80 6.76 3.83 3.04
C LEU A 80 6.42 4.36 4.43
N VAL A 81 5.58 5.39 4.49
CA VAL A 81 5.13 5.96 5.76
C VAL A 81 4.31 4.95 6.56
N LEU A 82 3.40 4.23 5.88
CA LEU A 82 2.61 3.20 6.53
C LEU A 82 3.51 2.09 7.06
N ALA A 83 4.47 1.62 6.25
CA ALA A 83 5.42 0.58 6.68
C ALA A 83 6.21 1.03 7.90
N ARG A 84 6.71 2.27 7.90
CA ARG A 84 7.47 2.82 9.02
C ARG A 84 6.63 2.88 10.30
N ARG A 85 5.39 3.33 10.19
CA ARG A 85 4.49 3.45 11.33
C ARG A 85 4.19 2.08 11.95
N GLU A 86 3.88 1.09 11.11
CA GLU A 86 3.55 -0.25 11.59
C GLU A 86 4.77 -0.95 12.18
N VAL A 87 5.93 -0.80 11.57
CA VAL A 87 7.17 -1.35 12.10
C VAL A 87 7.50 -0.73 13.45
N ALA A 88 7.34 0.58 13.60
CA ALA A 88 7.60 1.27 14.87
C ALA A 88 6.71 0.72 15.99
N THR A 89 5.46 0.37 15.67
CA THR A 89 4.53 -0.23 16.63
C THR A 89 4.96 -1.63 17.05
N LEU A 90 5.60 -2.40 16.15
CA LEU A 90 5.93 -3.80 16.35
C LEU A 90 7.40 -4.05 16.71
N LEU A 91 8.24 -3.02 16.73
CA LEU A 91 9.70 -3.16 16.91
C LEU A 91 10.10 -3.89 18.18
N SER A 92 9.33 -3.73 19.25
CA SER A 92 9.64 -4.38 20.52
C SER A 92 9.26 -5.86 20.54
N ALA A 93 8.48 -6.30 19.57
CA ALA A 93 7.92 -7.65 19.55
C ALA A 93 8.76 -8.64 18.75
N ASP A 94 9.45 -8.20 17.69
CA ASP A 94 10.16 -9.14 16.83
C ASP A 94 11.32 -8.45 16.10
N CYS A 95 12.54 -8.89 16.38
CA CYS A 95 13.74 -8.36 15.74
C CYS A 95 13.78 -8.56 14.23
N ARG A 96 13.08 -9.57 13.71
CA ARG A 96 13.02 -9.81 12.27
C ARG A 96 12.29 -8.70 11.54
N LEU A 97 11.32 -8.06 12.20
CA LEU A 97 10.62 -6.92 11.64
C LEU A 97 11.54 -5.73 11.44
N LEU A 98 12.53 -5.56 12.30
CA LEU A 98 13.53 -4.52 12.15
C LEU A 98 14.35 -4.74 10.88
N GLU A 99 14.74 -5.96 10.61
CA GLU A 99 15.46 -6.29 9.39
C GLU A 99 14.61 -6.06 8.15
N LEU A 100 13.33 -6.41 8.22
CA LEU A 100 12.40 -6.14 7.14
C LEU A 100 12.24 -4.63 6.91
N ALA A 101 12.17 -3.86 7.98
CA ALA A 101 12.07 -2.41 7.91
C ALA A 101 13.26 -1.81 7.17
N LYS A 102 14.47 -2.30 7.42
CA LYS A 102 15.68 -1.83 6.75
C LYS A 102 15.65 -2.10 5.24
N LYS A 103 14.93 -3.12 4.82
CA LYS A 103 14.79 -3.45 3.40
C LYS A 103 13.70 -2.64 2.71
N VAL A 104 12.66 -2.26 3.45
CA VAL A 104 11.49 -1.54 2.92
C VAL A 104 11.68 -0.04 2.99
N LEU A 105 12.32 0.46 4.05
CA LEU A 105 12.53 1.89 4.27
C LEU A 105 13.84 2.35 3.64
N PRO A 106 13.84 3.55 3.01
CA PRO A 106 15.05 4.13 2.47
C PRO A 106 16.07 4.52 3.54
#